data_bb708c80ec58ad31341fa0485d16696d
#
_entry.id   bb708c80ec58ad31341fa0485d16696d
#
_cell.length_a   1.000
_cell.length_b   1.000
_cell.length_c   1.000
_cell.angle_alpha   90.00
_cell.angle_beta   90.00
_cell.angle_gamma   90.00
#
_symmetry.space_group_name_H-M   'P 1'
#
loop_
_entity.id
_entity.type
_entity.pdbx_description
1 polymer ?
#
loop_
_entity_poly.entity_id
_entity_poly.type
_entity_poly.pdbx_seq_one_letter_code
_entity_poly.pdbx_strand_id
1 'polypeptide(L)' 'MPIRIYIDQGHNPYGFNAGAEGFGLREQDITYLVGAYLANILNADSRFTAITSRTSPDEILGYDTNSSLRTRTEQAN' A
#
# COMPACT_ATOMS: atom_id res chain seq x y z
N MET A 1 -5.18 -13.01 -20.76
CA MET A 1 -5.56 -12.08 -19.67
C MET A 1 -4.39 -11.90 -18.74
N PRO A 2 -3.97 -10.63 -18.40
CA PRO A 2 -2.94 -10.43 -17.38
C PRO A 2 -3.40 -10.92 -16.00
N ILE A 3 -2.46 -11.38 -15.22
CA ILE A 3 -2.70 -11.71 -13.82
C ILE A 3 -2.77 -10.40 -13.04
N ARG A 4 -3.85 -10.20 -12.30
CA ARG A 4 -4.05 -8.99 -11.48
C ARG A 4 -3.46 -9.22 -10.10
N ILE A 5 -2.61 -8.30 -9.68
CA ILE A 5 -1.95 -8.35 -8.38
C ILE A 5 -2.29 -7.09 -7.61
N TYR A 6 -2.83 -7.26 -6.40
CA TYR A 6 -3.07 -6.16 -5.48
C TYR A 6 -1.95 -6.13 -4.45
N ILE A 7 -1.30 -4.99 -4.33
CA ILE A 7 -0.20 -4.79 -3.39
C ILE A 7 -0.69 -3.89 -2.26
N ASP A 8 -0.80 -4.44 -1.06
CA ASP A 8 -1.21 -3.68 0.11
C ASP A 8 0.03 -3.07 0.78
N GLN A 9 0.21 -1.77 0.58
CA GLN A 9 1.25 -1.01 1.24
C GLN A 9 0.78 -0.69 2.66
N GLY A 10 1.20 -1.51 3.61
CA GLY A 10 0.74 -1.43 4.99
C GLY A 10 0.90 -0.05 5.62
N HIS A 11 0.05 0.22 6.60
CA HIS A 11 -0.02 1.45 7.40
C HIS A 11 -0.48 2.69 6.62
N ASN A 12 -1.03 3.64 7.35
CA ASN A 12 -1.31 4.99 6.86
C ASN A 12 -0.10 5.89 7.14
N PRO A 13 0.04 6.99 6.39
CA PRO A 13 1.21 7.87 6.55
C PRO A 13 1.33 8.50 7.94
N TYR A 14 0.21 8.74 8.58
CA TYR A 14 0.18 9.30 9.94
C TYR A 14 -1.19 9.02 10.58
N GLY A 15 -1.30 9.27 11.89
CA GLY A 15 -2.56 9.08 12.62
C GLY A 15 -2.86 7.61 12.87
N PHE A 16 -4.12 7.22 12.68
CA PHE A 16 -4.54 5.83 12.91
C PHE A 16 -3.89 4.90 11.90
N ASN A 17 -3.60 3.68 12.34
CA ASN A 17 -2.92 2.64 11.56
C ASN A 17 -1.57 3.11 10.99
N ALA A 18 -0.91 4.06 11.64
CA ALA A 18 0.47 4.41 11.29
C ALA A 18 1.43 3.34 11.81
N GLY A 19 2.57 3.21 11.16
CA GLY A 19 3.58 2.23 11.54
C GLY A 19 4.53 2.74 12.60
N ALA A 20 5.40 1.86 13.08
CA ALA A 20 6.44 2.20 14.04
C ALA A 20 7.53 3.07 13.40
N GLU A 21 8.21 3.83 14.24
CA GLU A 21 9.32 4.69 13.84
C GLU A 21 10.55 4.35 14.66
N GLY A 22 11.72 4.45 14.02
CA GLY A 22 12.99 4.24 14.71
C GLY A 22 14.14 4.51 13.76
N PHE A 23 15.26 5.00 14.31
CA PHE A 23 16.49 5.28 13.54
C PHE A 23 16.27 6.16 12.31
N GLY A 24 15.33 7.12 12.41
CA GLY A 24 14.99 7.99 11.29
C GLY A 24 14.13 7.34 10.20
N LEU A 25 13.63 6.12 10.44
CA LEU A 25 12.79 5.39 9.50
C LEU A 25 11.36 5.25 10.03
N ARG A 26 10.40 5.27 9.11
CA ARG A 26 8.97 5.02 9.40
C ARG A 26 8.50 3.84 8.56
N GLU A 27 7.82 2.88 9.19
CA GLU A 27 7.33 1.69 8.47
C GLU A 27 6.44 2.06 7.29
N GLN A 28 5.55 3.05 7.45
CA GLN A 28 4.64 3.46 6.38
C GLN A 28 5.34 4.04 5.16
N ASP A 29 6.50 4.68 5.35
CA ASP A 29 7.28 5.19 4.23
C ASP A 29 7.96 4.05 3.48
N ILE A 30 8.49 3.08 4.23
CA ILE A 30 9.15 1.91 3.66
C ILE A 30 8.14 1.06 2.88
N THR A 31 6.98 0.77 3.46
CA THR A 31 5.96 -0.05 2.80
C THR A 31 5.45 0.63 1.53
N TYR A 32 5.28 1.95 1.55
CA TYR A 32 4.87 2.69 0.36
C TYR A 32 5.90 2.53 -0.76
N LEU A 33 7.16 2.79 -0.46
CA LEU A 33 8.24 2.77 -1.47
C LEU A 33 8.45 1.36 -2.04
N VAL A 34 8.47 0.34 -1.20
CA VAL A 34 8.63 -1.05 -1.63
C VAL A 34 7.46 -1.47 -2.53
N GLY A 35 6.23 -1.14 -2.12
CA GLY A 35 5.06 -1.48 -2.91
C GLY A 35 5.01 -0.76 -4.26
N ALA A 36 5.36 0.51 -4.29
CA ALA A 36 5.41 1.28 -5.53
C ALA A 36 6.47 0.73 -6.48
N TYR A 37 7.64 0.39 -5.96
CA TYR A 37 8.72 -0.19 -6.75
C TYR A 37 8.31 -1.55 -7.35
N LEU A 38 7.70 -2.41 -6.54
CA LEU A 38 7.23 -3.70 -6.99
C LEU A 38 6.14 -3.56 -8.07
N ALA A 39 5.21 -2.63 -7.88
CA ALA A 39 4.17 -2.37 -8.88
C ALA A 39 4.77 -1.95 -10.22
N ASN A 40 5.80 -1.10 -10.21
CA ASN A 40 6.48 -0.68 -11.44
C ASN A 40 7.14 -1.85 -12.14
N ILE A 41 7.80 -2.75 -11.40
CA ILE A 41 8.42 -3.95 -11.98
C ILE A 41 7.36 -4.86 -12.61
N LEU A 42 6.28 -5.12 -11.90
CA LEU A 42 5.21 -6.00 -12.38
C LEU A 42 4.49 -5.41 -13.60
N ASN A 43 4.21 -4.11 -13.59
CA ASN A 43 3.52 -3.46 -14.70
C ASN A 43 4.39 -3.33 -15.96
N ALA A 44 5.70 -3.46 -15.84
CA ALA A 44 6.58 -3.53 -16.99
C ALA A 44 6.52 -4.88 -17.71
N ASP A 45 5.93 -5.90 -17.07
CA ASP A 45 5.76 -7.24 -17.63
C ASP A 45 4.30 -7.41 -18.04
N SER A 46 4.07 -7.69 -19.34
CA SER A 46 2.71 -7.79 -19.90
C SER A 46 1.86 -8.91 -19.29
N ARG A 47 2.47 -9.85 -18.54
CA ARG A 47 1.74 -10.91 -17.86
C ARG A 47 0.99 -10.43 -16.63
N PHE A 48 1.32 -9.25 -16.10
CA PHE A 48 0.80 -8.75 -14.84
C PHE A 48 0.18 -7.37 -14.97
N THR A 49 -0.83 -7.13 -14.13
CA THR A 49 -1.34 -5.80 -13.85
C THR A 49 -1.34 -5.62 -12.34
N ALA A 50 -0.52 -4.71 -11.84
CA ALA A 50 -0.39 -4.47 -10.40
C ALA A 50 -1.04 -3.15 -10.02
N ILE A 51 -1.81 -3.17 -8.94
CA ILE A 51 -2.39 -1.97 -8.32
C ILE A 51 -1.98 -1.94 -6.86
N THR A 52 -1.89 -0.75 -6.29
CA THR A 52 -1.47 -0.55 -4.90
C THR A 52 -2.60 -0.01 -4.05
N SER A 53 -2.58 -0.30 -2.74
CA SER A 53 -3.57 0.23 -1.81
C SER A 53 -3.43 1.75 -1.64
N ARG A 54 -2.19 2.25 -1.58
CA ARG A 54 -1.90 3.68 -1.43
C ARG A 54 -1.35 4.20 -2.74
N THR A 55 -2.04 5.20 -3.30
CA THR A 55 -1.67 5.78 -4.60
C THR A 55 -0.71 6.96 -4.46
N SER A 56 -0.56 7.47 -3.24
CA SER A 56 0.44 8.50 -2.91
C SER A 56 0.97 8.25 -1.50
N PRO A 57 2.17 8.78 -1.16
CA PRO A 57 2.72 8.59 0.17
C PRO A 57 1.87 9.19 1.30
N ASP A 58 1.00 10.16 0.97
CA ASP A 58 0.18 10.87 1.94
C ASP A 58 -1.26 10.37 2.03
N GLU A 59 -1.64 9.36 1.24
CA GLU A 59 -3.01 8.86 1.23
C GLU A 59 -3.35 8.11 2.50
N ILE A 60 -4.44 8.51 3.16
CA ILE A 60 -4.98 7.84 4.34
C ILE A 60 -6.16 6.97 3.92
N LEU A 61 -6.15 5.70 4.31
CA LEU A 61 -7.23 4.77 4.04
C LEU A 61 -8.12 4.60 5.27
N GLY A 62 -9.42 4.80 5.10
CA GLY A 62 -10.39 4.66 6.17
C GLY A 62 -10.47 5.88 7.08
N TYR A 63 -11.17 5.74 8.22
CA TYR A 63 -11.36 6.80 9.20
C TYR A 63 -10.92 6.38 10.62
N ASP A 64 -10.59 5.10 10.81
CA ASP A 64 -9.95 4.55 12.01
C ASP A 64 -9.15 3.30 11.62
N THR A 65 -8.47 2.68 12.58
CA THR A 65 -7.63 1.51 12.28
C THR A 65 -8.43 0.37 11.67
N ASN A 66 -9.61 0.07 12.24
CA ASN A 66 -10.43 -1.04 11.75
C ASN A 66 -10.96 -0.78 10.35
N SER A 67 -11.45 0.43 10.06
CA SER A 67 -11.94 0.77 8.73
C SER A 67 -10.81 0.84 7.71
N SER A 68 -9.62 1.26 8.11
CA SER A 68 -8.43 1.24 7.25
C SER A 68 -8.12 -0.19 6.81
N LEU A 69 -8.13 -1.14 7.72
CA LEU A 69 -7.88 -2.55 7.41
C LEU A 69 -8.98 -3.13 6.52
N ARG A 70 -10.25 -2.80 6.80
CA ARG A 70 -11.38 -3.25 5.96
C ARG A 70 -11.31 -2.67 4.55
N THR A 71 -10.98 -1.38 4.42
CA THR A 71 -10.86 -0.73 3.12
C THR A 71 -9.85 -1.43 2.25
N ARG A 72 -8.70 -1.82 2.81
CA ARG A 72 -7.66 -2.55 2.08
C ARG A 72 -8.16 -3.91 1.60
N THR A 73 -8.88 -4.62 2.45
CA THR A 73 -9.48 -5.91 2.08
C THR A 73 -10.52 -5.74 0.96
N GLU A 74 -11.36 -4.74 1.06
CA GLU A 74 -12.39 -4.46 0.05
C GLU A 74 -11.77 -4.09 -1.30
N GLN A 75 -10.71 -3.29 -1.29
CA GLN A 75 -10.00 -2.92 -2.51
C GLN A 75 -9.37 -4.12 -3.19
N ALA A 76 -8.90 -5.10 -2.43
CA ALA A 76 -8.29 -6.31 -2.97
C ALA A 76 -9.31 -7.23 -3.65
N ASN A 77 -10.56 -7.15 -3.24
CA ASN A 77 -11.64 -7.93 -3.84
C ASN A 77 -12.22 -7.15 -5.03
#